data_d6d40325909c59dc9a190adbbb0bb828
#
_entry.id   d6d40325909c59dc9a190adbbb0bb828
#
_cell.length_a   1.000
_cell.length_b   1.000
_cell.length_c   1.000
_cell.angle_alpha   90.00
_cell.angle_beta   90.00
_cell.angle_gamma   90.00
#
_symmetry.space_group_name_H-M   'P 1'
#
loop_
_entity.id
_entity.type
_entity.pdbx_description
1 polymer ?
#
loop_
_entity_poly.entity_id
_entity_poly.type
_entity_poly.pdbx_seq_one_letter_code
_entity_poly.pdbx_strand_id
1 'polypeptide(L)'
;ERKTRIDELISRFSLEEHRDKKFQKLSGGLKRRAILARALVHTPDLLILDEPTAGVDVEQRHELWDYLRELNSRGKTIILTSHYLEEIQELCNEIAIINHGKIIKEGTKAEFMRDGKSVEQTYLEITRNDDKKA
;
A
#
# COMPACT_ATOMS: atom_id res chain seq x y z
N GLU A 1 -11.82 8.84 -23.74
CA GLU A 1 -11.81 8.92 -22.25
C GLU A 1 -11.19 7.67 -21.63
N ARG A 2 -11.76 6.45 -21.82
CA ARG A 2 -11.20 5.21 -21.27
C ARG A 2 -9.79 4.88 -21.81
N LYS A 3 -9.55 5.06 -23.10
CA LYS A 3 -8.23 4.81 -23.72
C LYS A 3 -7.18 5.75 -23.17
N THR A 4 -7.49 7.03 -23.07
CA THR A 4 -6.61 8.06 -22.48
C THR A 4 -6.22 7.69 -21.06
N ARG A 5 -7.20 7.25 -20.24
CA ARG A 5 -6.94 6.81 -18.87
C ARG A 5 -6.03 5.59 -18.78
N ILE A 6 -6.20 4.63 -19.68
CA ILE A 6 -5.31 3.45 -19.75
C ILE A 6 -3.89 3.87 -20.12
N ASP A 7 -3.73 4.77 -21.12
CA ASP A 7 -2.41 5.25 -21.54
C ASP A 7 -1.70 6.01 -20.40
N GLU A 8 -2.41 6.86 -19.65
CA GLU A 8 -1.90 7.54 -18.46
C GLU A 8 -1.40 6.55 -17.40
N LEU A 9 -2.19 5.51 -17.11
CA LEU A 9 -1.81 4.51 -16.10
C LEU A 9 -0.64 3.63 -16.56
N ILE A 10 -0.59 3.27 -17.83
CA ILE A 10 0.54 2.55 -18.43
C ILE A 10 1.83 3.36 -18.23
N SER A 11 1.78 4.66 -18.53
CA SER A 11 2.93 5.53 -18.35
C SER A 11 3.28 5.70 -16.86
N ARG A 12 2.29 5.97 -16.02
CA ARG A 12 2.49 6.17 -14.57
C ARG A 12 3.14 4.97 -13.87
N PHE A 13 2.84 3.76 -14.34
CA PHE A 13 3.39 2.52 -13.78
C PHE A 13 4.57 1.96 -14.57
N SER A 14 5.15 2.73 -15.52
CA SER A 14 6.30 2.34 -16.35
C SER A 14 6.06 0.98 -17.04
N LEU A 15 4.91 0.85 -17.69
CA LEU A 15 4.48 -0.37 -18.36
C LEU A 15 4.53 -0.28 -19.89
N GLU A 16 5.01 0.84 -20.47
CA GLU A 16 4.98 1.13 -21.91
C GLU A 16 5.65 0.03 -22.73
N GLU A 17 6.88 -0.39 -22.36
CA GLU A 17 7.62 -1.43 -23.06
C GLU A 17 7.01 -2.83 -22.92
N HIS A 18 6.02 -2.96 -22.06
CA HIS A 18 5.37 -4.22 -21.73
C HIS A 18 3.91 -4.28 -22.14
N ARG A 19 3.42 -3.25 -22.82
CA ARG A 19 2.01 -3.06 -23.19
C ARG A 19 1.42 -4.26 -23.95
N ASP A 20 2.18 -4.82 -24.85
CA ASP A 20 1.72 -5.93 -25.73
C ASP A 20 2.13 -7.30 -25.20
N LYS A 21 2.82 -7.37 -24.04
CA LYS A 21 3.21 -8.63 -23.43
C LYS A 21 2.05 -9.28 -22.71
N LYS A 22 1.93 -10.59 -22.83
CA LYS A 22 0.97 -11.37 -22.03
C LYS A 22 1.32 -11.24 -20.54
N PHE A 23 0.31 -11.04 -19.71
CA PHE A 23 0.47 -10.87 -18.24
C PHE A 23 1.33 -11.98 -17.61
N GLN A 24 1.16 -13.24 -18.05
CA GLN A 24 1.92 -14.38 -17.55
C GLN A 24 3.44 -14.25 -17.74
N LYS A 25 3.86 -13.51 -18.79
CA LYS A 25 5.28 -13.29 -19.14
C LYS A 25 5.93 -12.12 -18.40
N LEU A 26 5.16 -11.37 -17.60
CA LEU A 26 5.68 -10.27 -16.80
C LEU A 26 6.42 -10.78 -15.57
N SER A 27 7.46 -10.06 -15.13
CA SER A 27 8.09 -10.28 -13.83
C SER A 27 7.11 -10.04 -12.67
N GLY A 28 7.44 -10.46 -11.45
CA GLY A 28 6.60 -10.25 -10.28
C GLY A 28 6.25 -8.78 -10.03
N GLY A 29 7.25 -7.89 -10.08
CA GLY A 29 7.05 -6.46 -9.93
C GLY A 29 6.19 -5.85 -11.06
N LEU A 30 6.41 -6.24 -12.33
CA LEU A 30 5.59 -5.80 -13.45
C LEU A 30 4.14 -6.28 -13.33
N LYS A 31 3.92 -7.53 -12.89
CA LYS A 31 2.57 -8.04 -12.60
C LYS A 31 1.88 -7.20 -11.54
N ARG A 32 2.58 -6.86 -10.46
CA ARG A 32 2.04 -6.04 -9.37
C ARG A 32 1.61 -4.66 -9.87
N ARG A 33 2.48 -3.99 -10.62
CA ARG A 33 2.18 -2.70 -11.25
C ARG A 33 0.99 -2.78 -12.21
N ALA A 34 0.91 -3.81 -13.02
CA ALA A 34 -0.21 -4.02 -13.94
C ALA A 34 -1.54 -4.26 -13.21
N ILE A 35 -1.54 -4.99 -12.08
CA ILE A 35 -2.73 -5.19 -11.23
C ILE A 35 -3.19 -3.86 -10.63
N LEU A 36 -2.26 -3.05 -10.12
CA LEU A 36 -2.57 -1.73 -9.56
C LEU A 36 -3.11 -0.78 -10.63
N ALA A 37 -2.46 -0.70 -11.79
CA ALA A 37 -2.95 0.08 -12.93
C ALA A 37 -4.37 -0.33 -13.33
N ARG A 38 -4.65 -1.63 -13.39
CA ARG A 38 -5.98 -2.17 -13.70
C ARG A 38 -7.03 -1.76 -12.67
N ALA A 39 -6.70 -1.81 -11.37
CA ALA A 39 -7.62 -1.41 -10.30
C ALA A 39 -8.01 0.06 -10.39
N LEU A 40 -7.16 0.90 -10.98
CA LEU A 40 -7.33 2.35 -11.07
C LEU A 40 -8.00 2.84 -12.38
N VAL A 41 -8.23 1.94 -13.33
CA VAL A 41 -8.87 2.31 -14.62
C VAL A 41 -10.25 2.96 -14.42
N HIS A 42 -11.01 2.49 -13.44
CA HIS A 42 -12.37 2.96 -13.15
C HIS A 42 -12.43 4.12 -12.16
N THR A 43 -11.28 4.72 -11.79
CA THR A 43 -11.21 5.83 -10.83
C THR A 43 -12.02 5.60 -9.55
N PRO A 44 -11.81 4.48 -8.83
CA PRO A 44 -12.62 4.13 -7.67
C PRO A 44 -12.52 5.18 -6.57
N ASP A 45 -13.55 5.31 -5.73
CA ASP A 45 -13.54 6.14 -4.54
C ASP A 45 -12.90 5.43 -3.35
N LEU A 46 -12.98 4.10 -3.32
CA LEU A 46 -12.33 3.22 -2.36
C LEU A 46 -11.38 2.26 -3.07
N LEU A 47 -10.14 2.24 -2.63
CA LEU A 47 -9.09 1.34 -3.09
C LEU A 47 -8.65 0.44 -1.94
N ILE A 48 -8.73 -0.88 -2.13
CA ILE A 48 -8.27 -1.88 -1.16
C ILE A 48 -7.04 -2.57 -1.75
N LEU A 49 -5.92 -2.48 -1.07
CA LEU A 49 -4.62 -2.99 -1.49
C LEU A 49 -4.07 -3.98 -0.47
N ASP A 50 -3.79 -5.18 -0.94
CA ASP A 50 -3.15 -6.21 -0.13
C ASP A 50 -1.67 -6.29 -0.51
N GLU A 51 -0.79 -5.92 0.45
CA GLU A 51 0.67 -5.91 0.29
C GLU A 51 1.13 -5.19 -1.00
N PRO A 52 0.78 -3.91 -1.23
CA PRO A 52 0.95 -3.27 -2.55
C PRO A 52 2.40 -3.18 -3.02
N THR A 53 3.38 -3.14 -2.13
CA THR A 53 4.80 -3.00 -2.44
C THR A 53 5.61 -4.28 -2.26
N ALA A 54 4.98 -5.41 -1.95
CA ALA A 54 5.68 -6.67 -1.78
C ALA A 54 6.44 -7.07 -3.05
N GLY A 55 7.76 -7.31 -2.93
CA GLY A 55 8.61 -7.68 -4.05
C GLY A 55 8.91 -6.55 -5.05
N VAL A 56 8.62 -5.30 -4.69
CA VAL A 56 8.96 -4.10 -5.46
C VAL A 56 10.29 -3.53 -4.94
N ASP A 57 11.17 -3.08 -5.84
CA ASP A 57 12.41 -2.41 -5.43
C ASP A 57 12.15 -1.06 -4.76
N VAL A 58 13.18 -0.52 -4.10
CA VAL A 58 13.05 0.68 -3.25
C VAL A 58 12.58 1.89 -4.04
N GLU A 59 13.13 2.14 -5.23
CA GLU A 59 12.79 3.31 -6.05
C GLU A 59 11.32 3.25 -6.51
N GLN A 60 10.91 2.12 -7.06
CA GLN A 60 9.53 1.90 -7.50
C GLN A 60 8.53 1.90 -6.34
N ARG A 61 8.95 1.50 -5.14
CA ARG A 61 8.14 1.59 -3.92
C ARG A 61 7.82 3.04 -3.59
N HIS A 62 8.81 3.93 -3.60
CA HIS A 62 8.60 5.36 -3.35
C HIS A 62 7.71 6.01 -4.40
N GLU A 63 7.89 5.68 -5.69
CA GLU A 63 7.00 6.15 -6.75
C GLU A 63 5.53 5.74 -6.51
N LEU A 64 5.31 4.50 -6.06
CA LEU A 64 3.97 4.04 -5.71
C LEU A 64 3.41 4.77 -4.49
N TRP A 65 4.21 5.00 -3.46
CA TRP A 65 3.80 5.76 -2.28
C TRP A 65 3.37 7.18 -2.63
N ASP A 66 4.15 7.87 -3.47
CA ASP A 66 3.81 9.21 -3.93
C ASP A 66 2.49 9.22 -4.69
N TYR A 67 2.25 8.21 -5.52
CA TYR A 67 1.00 8.08 -6.24
C TYR A 67 -0.19 7.79 -5.32
N LEU A 68 -0.04 6.95 -4.31
CA LEU A 68 -1.09 6.69 -3.32
C LEU A 68 -1.40 7.95 -2.49
N ARG A 69 -0.38 8.72 -2.09
CA ARG A 69 -0.58 10.02 -1.43
C ARG A 69 -1.36 10.99 -2.33
N GLU A 70 -1.00 11.06 -3.61
CA GLU A 70 -1.71 11.89 -4.60
C GLU A 70 -3.18 11.49 -4.73
N LEU A 71 -3.50 10.21 -4.82
CA LEU A 71 -4.88 9.71 -4.85
C LEU A 71 -5.66 10.09 -3.58
N ASN A 72 -5.04 9.90 -2.41
CA ASN A 72 -5.67 10.24 -1.13
C ASN A 72 -5.92 11.76 -1.00
N SER A 73 -4.96 12.60 -1.43
CA SER A 73 -5.13 14.06 -1.43
C SER A 73 -6.25 14.54 -2.35
N ARG A 74 -6.60 13.75 -3.36
CA ARG A 74 -7.76 13.96 -4.26
C ARG A 74 -9.08 13.40 -3.70
N GLY A 75 -9.11 13.01 -2.42
CA GLY A 75 -10.30 12.52 -1.73
C GLY A 75 -10.59 11.03 -1.94
N LYS A 76 -9.64 10.24 -2.44
CA LYS A 76 -9.81 8.78 -2.51
C LYS A 76 -9.51 8.14 -1.17
N THR A 77 -10.36 7.20 -0.77
CA THR A 77 -10.12 6.38 0.42
C THR A 77 -9.25 5.18 0.05
N ILE A 78 -8.19 4.94 0.82
CA ILE A 78 -7.27 3.83 0.59
C ILE A 78 -7.18 3.01 1.87
N ILE A 79 -7.46 1.72 1.75
CA ILE A 79 -7.19 0.71 2.78
C ILE A 79 -6.07 -0.16 2.25
N LEU A 80 -5.00 -0.33 3.01
CA LEU A 80 -3.92 -1.21 2.64
C LEU A 80 -3.53 -2.14 3.79
N THR A 81 -3.11 -3.35 3.46
CA THR A 81 -2.40 -4.23 4.37
C THR A 81 -0.92 -4.20 4.03
N SER A 82 -0.06 -4.24 5.03
CA SER A 82 1.38 -4.35 4.83
C SER A 82 2.05 -4.92 6.07
N HIS A 83 3.12 -5.68 5.84
CA HIS A 83 4.06 -6.06 6.90
C HIS A 83 5.29 -5.14 6.93
N TYR A 84 5.41 -4.21 5.99
CA TYR A 84 6.44 -3.17 5.99
C TYR A 84 5.96 -1.98 6.83
N LEU A 85 6.45 -1.88 8.07
CA LEU A 85 6.01 -0.85 9.01
C LEU A 85 6.40 0.57 8.58
N GLU A 86 7.46 0.71 7.79
CA GLU A 86 7.82 1.95 7.13
C GLU A 86 6.71 2.43 6.17
N GLU A 87 6.16 1.52 5.35
CA GLU A 87 5.04 1.83 4.45
C GLU A 87 3.81 2.35 5.21
N ILE A 88 3.46 1.66 6.31
CA ILE A 88 2.37 2.08 7.19
C ILE A 88 2.63 3.47 7.76
N GLN A 89 3.84 3.71 8.27
CA GLN A 89 4.22 5.00 8.84
C GLN A 89 4.18 6.12 7.81
N GLU A 90 4.59 5.86 6.57
CA GLU A 90 4.63 6.86 5.50
C GLU A 90 3.24 7.16 4.90
N LEU A 91 2.39 6.16 4.74
CA LEU A 91 1.14 6.30 3.98
C LEU A 91 -0.11 6.45 4.84
N CYS A 92 -0.17 5.81 6.01
CA CYS A 92 -1.40 5.69 6.76
C CYS A 92 -1.59 6.81 7.76
N ASN A 93 -2.82 7.31 7.88
CA ASN A 93 -3.23 8.24 8.93
C ASN A 93 -3.85 7.49 10.12
N GLU A 94 -4.52 6.38 9.84
CA GLU A 94 -5.11 5.48 10.82
C GLU A 94 -4.51 4.08 10.64
N ILE A 95 -4.28 3.39 11.74
CA ILE A 95 -3.57 2.12 11.78
C ILE A 95 -4.36 1.14 12.64
N ALA A 96 -4.52 -0.10 12.18
CA ALA A 96 -5.02 -1.21 12.97
C ALA A 96 -4.01 -2.37 12.93
N ILE A 97 -3.70 -2.94 14.09
CA ILE A 97 -2.87 -4.13 14.21
C ILE A 97 -3.77 -5.35 14.35
N ILE A 98 -3.57 -6.31 13.47
CA ILE A 98 -4.26 -7.60 13.50
C ILE A 98 -3.27 -8.67 13.97
N ASN A 99 -3.62 -9.42 15.01
CA ASN A 99 -2.87 -10.58 15.47
C ASN A 99 -3.83 -11.73 15.79
N HIS A 100 -3.49 -12.96 15.38
CA HIS A 100 -4.34 -14.15 15.55
C HIS A 100 -5.81 -13.93 15.13
N GLY A 101 -6.02 -13.19 14.02
CA GLY A 101 -7.37 -12.92 13.46
C GLY A 101 -8.20 -11.89 14.25
N LYS A 102 -7.61 -11.17 15.20
CA LYS A 102 -8.26 -10.13 16.00
C LYS A 102 -7.54 -8.79 15.85
N ILE A 103 -8.31 -7.71 15.86
CA ILE A 103 -7.73 -6.37 16.01
C ILE A 103 -7.32 -6.20 17.47
N ILE A 104 -6.01 -6.06 17.71
CA ILE A 104 -5.43 -5.93 19.05
C ILE A 104 -5.15 -4.47 19.42
N LYS A 105 -5.04 -3.59 18.43
CA LYS A 105 -4.99 -2.13 18.60
C LYS A 105 -5.43 -1.43 17.31
N GLU A 106 -6.14 -0.33 17.45
CA GLU A 106 -6.44 0.62 16.38
C GLU A 106 -6.29 2.05 16.89
N GLY A 107 -6.03 3.00 16.00
CA GLY A 107 -5.90 4.43 16.33
C GLY A 107 -5.19 5.21 15.23
N THR A 108 -4.99 6.49 15.49
CA THR A 108 -4.27 7.39 14.59
C THR A 108 -2.77 7.11 14.58
N LYS A 109 -2.08 7.46 13.50
CA LYS A 109 -0.62 7.41 13.44
C LYS A 109 0.04 8.15 14.61
N ALA A 110 -0.49 9.31 14.99
CA ALA A 110 0.04 10.10 16.11
C ALA A 110 -0.04 9.34 17.44
N GLU A 111 -1.09 8.55 17.65
CA GLU A 111 -1.21 7.70 18.85
C GLU A 111 -0.20 6.54 18.85
N PHE A 112 0.11 5.99 17.68
CA PHE A 112 1.15 4.97 17.53
C PHE A 112 2.56 5.52 17.70
N MET A 113 2.79 6.80 17.37
CA MET A 113 4.09 7.47 17.49
C MET A 113 4.23 8.31 18.76
N ARG A 114 3.35 8.11 19.75
CA ARG A 114 3.41 8.85 21.02
C ARG A 114 4.75 8.58 21.74
N ASP A 115 5.20 9.58 22.49
CA ASP A 115 6.43 9.53 23.28
C ASP A 115 7.71 9.33 22.43
N GLY A 116 7.70 9.79 21.17
CA GLY A 116 8.83 9.70 20.27
C GLY A 116 9.11 8.30 19.71
N LYS A 117 8.18 7.36 19.87
CA LYS A 117 8.28 6.01 19.33
C LYS A 117 7.98 6.01 17.82
N SER A 118 8.58 5.06 17.11
CA SER A 118 8.15 4.72 15.74
C SER A 118 6.94 3.78 15.78
N VAL A 119 6.24 3.66 14.64
CA VAL A 119 5.17 2.66 14.48
C VAL A 119 5.69 1.25 14.74
N GLU A 120 6.93 0.95 14.32
CA GLU A 120 7.58 -0.34 14.54
C GLU A 120 7.78 -0.64 16.03
N GLN A 121 8.29 0.32 16.80
CA GLN A 121 8.49 0.13 18.24
C GLN A 121 7.17 -0.16 18.95
N THR A 122 6.13 0.59 18.62
CA THR A 122 4.80 0.38 19.18
C THR A 122 4.21 -0.97 18.76
N TYR A 123 4.37 -1.37 17.50
CA TYR A 123 3.96 -2.68 17.00
C TYR A 123 4.62 -3.83 17.80
N LEU A 124 5.95 -3.78 17.95
CA LEU A 124 6.69 -4.81 18.68
C LEU A 124 6.30 -4.91 20.16
N GLU A 125 6.02 -3.79 20.81
CA GLU A 125 5.54 -3.80 22.20
C GLU A 125 4.18 -4.46 22.34
N ILE A 126 3.26 -4.14 21.44
CA ILE A 126 1.88 -4.65 21.49
C ILE A 126 1.84 -6.14 21.18
N THR A 127 2.50 -6.58 20.13
CA THR A 127 2.48 -8.00 19.73
C THR A 127 3.16 -8.90 20.76
N ARG A 128 4.31 -8.48 21.31
CA ARG A 128 4.98 -9.23 22.41
C ARG A 128 4.12 -9.35 23.67
N ASN A 129 3.31 -8.34 23.96
CA ASN A 129 2.43 -8.39 25.13
C ASN A 129 1.17 -9.25 24.87
N ASP A 130 0.70 -9.29 23.63
CA ASP A 130 -0.43 -10.13 23.22
C ASP A 130 -0.05 -11.62 23.24
N ASP A 131 1.11 -11.96 22.67
CA ASP A 131 1.62 -13.33 22.66
C ASP A 131 1.88 -13.92 24.07
N LYS A 132 2.14 -13.06 25.06
CA LYS A 132 2.29 -13.50 26.46
C LYS A 132 0.97 -13.78 27.16
N LYS A 133 -0.14 -13.35 26.59
CA LYS A 133 -1.50 -13.52 27.14
C LYS A 133 -2.28 -14.66 26.47
N ALA A 134 -1.77 -15.14 25.33
CA ALA A 134 -2.35 -16.26 24.59
C ALA A 134 -1.79 -17.61 25.07
#